data_d4b85cb2190b3c54aaa6170ac58ece8b
#
_entry.id   d4b85cb2190b3c54aaa6170ac58ece8b
#
_cell.length_a   1.000
_cell.length_b   1.000
_cell.length_c   1.000
_cell.angle_alpha   90.00
_cell.angle_beta   90.00
_cell.angle_gamma   90.00
#
_symmetry.space_group_name_H-M   'P 1'
#
loop_
_entity.id
_entity.type
_entity.pdbx_description
1 polymer ?
#
loop_
_entity_poly.entity_id
_entity_poly.type
_entity_poly.pdbx_seq_one_letter_code
_entity_poly.pdbx_strand_id
1 'polypeptide(L)'
;MRLKDCHGFSDFRELARRRLPSPIFNYIDGAADDETTYDRNTKSFEECDLIPNVLRGVENIDMSVTIMGQKLDMPIYCSPTALQRVFHHSGEHAVAAAADKFGTMFGVSSLGTVSLTEVREQYNGPQCYQFYFHKDRGLNQVMLENAKAAGVDVMMLTVDTITGGNRERDLRTGFSIPFKLSLNGIFQFGIKPMWALNYLTHKKFSLPQLDDFVDMSDGTISIGKYFSDMLDPCMNWGDVAKMVDFWDGQFCLKGIMSVEDAKKAVEIGCTGIVISNHGGRQLDGSRSSFDQLSEIVDAVGDQIDVIMDSGIQRGSHVLKALSLGAKAVGGGRFYLYALAAAGQPGVERALELMRLEIERDMRLMGASSISDLSRDNLRFR
;
A
#
# COMPACT_ATOMS: atom_id res chain seq x y z
N MET A 1 -15.30 -19.72 9.16
CA MET A 1 -14.02 -19.11 9.59
C MET A 1 -14.34 -17.84 10.34
N ARG A 2 -13.79 -17.64 11.49
CA ARG A 2 -13.88 -16.43 12.33
C ARG A 2 -12.50 -15.78 12.37
N LEU A 3 -12.42 -14.52 12.78
CA LEU A 3 -11.14 -13.79 12.87
C LEU A 3 -10.06 -14.55 13.68
N LYS A 4 -10.45 -15.17 14.80
CA LYS A 4 -9.54 -15.97 15.63
C LYS A 4 -8.96 -17.21 14.94
N ASP A 5 -9.59 -17.65 13.86
CA ASP A 5 -9.18 -18.81 13.07
C ASP A 5 -8.24 -18.38 11.92
N CYS A 6 -7.90 -17.07 11.82
CA CYS A 6 -6.94 -16.55 10.84
C CYS A 6 -5.53 -16.63 11.41
N HIS A 7 -4.65 -17.33 10.68
CA HIS A 7 -3.25 -17.58 11.04
C HIS A 7 -2.26 -17.05 10.02
N GLY A 8 -2.74 -16.53 8.89
CA GLY A 8 -1.91 -15.97 7.84
C GLY A 8 -2.71 -15.24 6.76
N PHE A 9 -2.00 -14.71 5.77
CA PHE A 9 -2.55 -13.91 4.68
C PHE A 9 -3.73 -14.59 3.94
N SER A 10 -3.60 -15.88 3.62
CA SER A 10 -4.63 -16.65 2.89
C SER A 10 -5.95 -16.73 3.65
N ASP A 11 -5.90 -16.81 5.00
CA ASP A 11 -7.09 -16.90 5.83
C ASP A 11 -7.87 -15.58 5.82
N PHE A 12 -7.17 -14.43 5.93
CA PHE A 12 -7.80 -13.12 5.79
C PHE A 12 -8.41 -12.92 4.41
N ARG A 13 -7.70 -13.34 3.34
CA ARG A 13 -8.21 -13.31 1.97
C ARG A 13 -9.51 -14.10 1.82
N GLU A 14 -9.53 -15.34 2.34
CA GLU A 14 -10.72 -16.20 2.30
C GLU A 14 -11.87 -15.62 3.16
N LEU A 15 -11.59 -15.07 4.34
CA LEU A 15 -12.60 -14.44 5.18
C LEU A 15 -13.19 -13.18 4.53
N ALA A 16 -12.35 -12.36 3.89
CA ALA A 16 -12.77 -11.20 3.09
C ALA A 16 -13.68 -11.64 1.93
N ARG A 17 -13.31 -12.71 1.19
CA ARG A 17 -14.10 -13.28 0.10
C ARG A 17 -15.49 -13.73 0.56
N ARG A 18 -15.59 -14.26 1.76
CA ARG A 18 -16.88 -14.66 2.36
C ARG A 18 -17.73 -13.46 2.75
N ARG A 19 -17.14 -12.35 3.12
CA ARG A 19 -17.85 -11.16 3.62
C ARG A 19 -18.20 -10.15 2.55
N LEU A 20 -17.34 -9.95 1.57
CA LEU A 20 -17.55 -8.97 0.51
C LEU A 20 -18.42 -9.50 -0.63
N PRO A 21 -19.23 -8.64 -1.27
CA PRO A 21 -19.76 -8.89 -2.60
C PRO A 21 -18.65 -9.16 -3.62
N SER A 22 -18.92 -10.01 -4.59
CA SER A 22 -17.91 -10.43 -5.58
C SER A 22 -17.24 -9.26 -6.33
N PRO A 23 -17.96 -8.20 -6.79
CA PRO A 23 -17.30 -7.08 -7.44
C PRO A 23 -16.29 -6.37 -6.53
N ILE A 24 -16.64 -6.18 -5.25
CA ILE A 24 -15.78 -5.50 -4.27
C ILE A 24 -14.57 -6.37 -3.91
N PHE A 25 -14.79 -7.67 -3.72
CA PHE A 25 -13.69 -8.59 -3.46
C PHE A 25 -12.71 -8.62 -4.65
N ASN A 26 -13.21 -8.74 -5.89
CA ASN A 26 -12.37 -8.76 -7.08
C ASN A 26 -11.61 -7.45 -7.30
N TYR A 27 -12.19 -6.31 -6.91
CA TYR A 27 -11.47 -5.04 -6.94
C TYR A 27 -10.20 -5.05 -6.07
N ILE A 28 -10.24 -5.65 -4.86
CA ILE A 28 -9.05 -5.81 -4.02
C ILE A 28 -8.12 -6.87 -4.59
N ASP A 29 -8.69 -8.01 -4.97
CA ASP A 29 -7.98 -9.25 -5.29
C ASP A 29 -7.38 -9.25 -6.69
N GLY A 30 -8.03 -8.58 -7.64
CA GLY A 30 -7.65 -8.55 -9.05
C GLY A 30 -6.40 -7.72 -9.35
N ALA A 31 -5.83 -7.99 -10.52
CA ALA A 31 -4.69 -7.27 -11.09
C ALA A 31 -4.96 -6.93 -12.57
N ALA A 32 -3.94 -6.49 -13.30
CA ALA A 32 -4.08 -6.10 -14.70
C ALA A 32 -3.95 -7.31 -15.63
N ASP A 33 -4.66 -7.28 -16.74
CA ASP A 33 -4.60 -8.20 -17.86
C ASP A 33 -4.62 -9.68 -17.43
N ASP A 34 -3.57 -10.45 -17.71
CA ASP A 34 -3.43 -11.87 -17.37
C ASP A 34 -2.93 -12.10 -15.93
N GLU A 35 -2.70 -11.04 -15.15
CA GLU A 35 -2.23 -11.09 -13.76
C GLU A 35 -0.85 -11.74 -13.57
N THR A 36 -0.04 -11.80 -14.64
CA THR A 36 1.30 -12.38 -14.62
C THR A 36 2.22 -11.69 -13.62
N THR A 37 2.19 -10.35 -13.59
CA THR A 37 2.97 -9.55 -12.63
C THR A 37 2.52 -9.78 -11.19
N TYR A 38 1.21 -9.89 -10.97
CA TYR A 38 0.65 -10.19 -9.65
C TYR A 38 1.17 -11.52 -9.10
N ASP A 39 1.13 -12.57 -9.90
CA ASP A 39 1.63 -13.89 -9.55
C ASP A 39 3.15 -13.87 -9.30
N ARG A 40 3.90 -13.21 -10.19
CA ARG A 40 5.35 -13.09 -10.10
C ARG A 40 5.79 -12.35 -8.83
N ASN A 41 5.05 -11.33 -8.39
CA ASN A 41 5.37 -10.56 -7.18
C ASN A 41 5.53 -11.43 -5.93
N THR A 42 4.78 -12.50 -5.80
CA THR A 42 4.89 -13.43 -4.66
C THR A 42 5.82 -14.60 -4.98
N LYS A 43 5.78 -15.14 -6.20
CA LYS A 43 6.62 -16.26 -6.61
C LYS A 43 8.12 -15.92 -6.62
N SER A 44 8.50 -14.70 -6.90
CA SER A 44 9.91 -14.27 -6.86
C SER A 44 10.57 -14.49 -5.50
N PHE A 45 9.81 -14.41 -4.41
CA PHE A 45 10.35 -14.74 -3.09
C PHE A 45 10.66 -16.24 -2.94
N GLU A 46 10.02 -17.13 -3.70
CA GLU A 46 10.26 -18.58 -3.65
C GLU A 46 11.59 -18.95 -4.30
N GLU A 47 12.11 -18.10 -5.21
CA GLU A 47 13.40 -18.27 -5.88
C GLU A 47 14.60 -17.84 -5.03
N CYS A 48 14.34 -17.40 -3.78
CA CYS A 48 15.36 -16.95 -2.86
C CYS A 48 15.22 -17.63 -1.50
N ASP A 49 16.25 -18.34 -1.08
CA ASP A 49 16.29 -19.03 0.21
C ASP A 49 16.93 -18.17 1.29
N LEU A 50 16.44 -18.31 2.55
CA LEU A 50 17.06 -17.74 3.74
C LEU A 50 18.13 -18.69 4.30
N ILE A 51 19.30 -18.16 4.62
CA ILE A 51 20.40 -18.89 5.24
C ILE A 51 20.49 -18.52 6.72
N PRO A 52 20.09 -19.41 7.63
CA PRO A 52 20.11 -19.14 9.05
C PRO A 52 21.53 -19.29 9.64
N ASN A 53 21.83 -18.47 10.68
CA ASN A 53 23.01 -18.61 11.50
C ASN A 53 22.58 -19.08 12.90
N VAL A 54 23.09 -20.22 13.34
CA VAL A 54 22.72 -20.81 14.63
C VAL A 54 23.66 -20.41 15.75
N LEU A 55 23.26 -20.65 17.01
CA LEU A 55 24.05 -20.44 18.23
C LEU A 55 24.48 -18.98 18.45
N ARG A 56 23.67 -18.02 18.00
CA ARG A 56 23.94 -16.57 18.13
C ARG A 56 23.46 -15.97 19.48
N GLY A 57 22.72 -16.72 20.30
CA GLY A 57 22.25 -16.26 21.61
C GLY A 57 21.26 -15.09 21.52
N VAL A 58 20.35 -15.11 20.54
CA VAL A 58 19.35 -14.05 20.32
C VAL A 58 18.26 -14.14 21.39
N GLU A 59 18.35 -13.29 22.39
CA GLU A 59 17.35 -13.18 23.47
C GLU A 59 16.30 -12.11 23.12
N ASN A 60 16.74 -10.90 22.83
CA ASN A 60 15.88 -9.77 22.49
C ASN A 60 16.00 -9.46 21.02
N ILE A 61 14.88 -9.03 20.41
CA ILE A 61 14.84 -8.66 19.00
C ILE A 61 14.38 -7.21 18.89
N ASP A 62 15.19 -6.40 18.21
CA ASP A 62 14.83 -5.07 17.77
C ASP A 62 14.54 -5.10 16.26
N MET A 63 13.27 -4.96 15.89
CA MET A 63 12.83 -4.88 14.50
C MET A 63 12.51 -3.45 14.05
N SER A 64 12.85 -2.45 14.87
CA SER A 64 12.60 -1.05 14.55
C SER A 64 13.46 -0.58 13.38
N VAL A 65 12.89 0.33 12.58
CA VAL A 65 13.56 0.97 11.44
C VAL A 65 13.20 2.45 11.40
N THR A 66 14.02 3.22 10.71
CA THR A 66 13.69 4.62 10.38
C THR A 66 13.62 4.76 8.88
N ILE A 67 12.52 5.30 8.37
CA ILE A 67 12.30 5.61 6.95
C ILE A 67 11.79 7.04 6.81
N MET A 68 12.40 7.81 5.91
CA MET A 68 12.01 9.21 5.67
C MET A 68 11.83 9.99 6.97
N GLY A 69 12.79 9.85 7.90
CA GLY A 69 12.78 10.49 9.22
C GLY A 69 11.76 9.92 10.22
N GLN A 70 10.92 8.96 9.86
CA GLN A 70 9.89 8.37 10.72
C GLN A 70 10.39 7.08 11.34
N LYS A 71 10.35 6.99 12.68
CA LYS A 71 10.66 5.74 13.41
C LYS A 71 9.45 4.82 13.39
N LEU A 72 9.67 3.57 12.99
CA LEU A 72 8.69 2.49 13.02
C LEU A 72 9.17 1.38 13.95
N ASP A 73 8.25 0.80 14.74
CA ASP A 73 8.55 -0.31 15.64
C ASP A 73 8.60 -1.67 14.91
N MET A 74 8.26 -1.70 13.62
CA MET A 74 8.35 -2.88 12.77
C MET A 74 8.61 -2.47 11.31
N PRO A 75 9.37 -3.28 10.53
CA PRO A 75 9.86 -2.89 9.21
C PRO A 75 8.82 -3.08 8.08
N ILE A 76 7.53 -3.00 8.41
CA ILE A 76 6.43 -3.03 7.43
C ILE A 76 5.42 -1.95 7.78
N TYR A 77 4.92 -1.25 6.75
CA TYR A 77 3.89 -0.23 6.93
C TYR A 77 2.62 -0.53 6.11
N CYS A 78 1.51 0.09 6.47
CA CYS A 78 0.26 0.02 5.73
C CYS A 78 0.33 0.96 4.52
N SER A 79 0.62 0.39 3.33
CA SER A 79 0.71 1.15 2.06
C SER A 79 -0.59 1.89 1.75
N PRO A 80 -0.54 3.05 1.07
CA PRO A 80 -1.74 3.80 0.71
C PRO A 80 -2.64 2.97 -0.22
N THR A 81 -3.92 2.91 0.13
CA THR A 81 -4.96 2.26 -0.67
C THR A 81 -6.23 3.07 -0.69
N ALA A 82 -6.91 3.06 -1.82
CA ALA A 82 -8.13 3.81 -2.04
C ALA A 82 -9.37 3.10 -1.43
N LEU A 83 -10.45 3.88 -1.18
CA LEU A 83 -11.82 3.38 -1.01
C LEU A 83 -12.05 2.46 0.18
N GLN A 84 -11.37 2.63 1.28
CA GLN A 84 -11.37 1.65 2.37
C GLN A 84 -12.77 1.46 3.01
N ARG A 85 -13.64 2.51 3.06
CA ARG A 85 -15.02 2.37 3.54
C ARG A 85 -15.92 1.51 2.64
N VAL A 86 -15.54 1.28 1.41
CA VAL A 86 -16.23 0.30 0.54
C VAL A 86 -16.05 -1.13 1.05
N PHE A 87 -14.93 -1.41 1.69
CA PHE A 87 -14.62 -2.74 2.22
C PHE A 87 -15.16 -2.93 3.64
N HIS A 88 -15.05 -1.89 4.47
CA HIS A 88 -15.57 -1.87 5.83
C HIS A 88 -15.89 -0.42 6.23
N HIS A 89 -17.01 -0.20 6.92
CA HIS A 89 -17.48 1.15 7.28
C HIS A 89 -16.48 1.99 8.07
N SER A 90 -15.60 1.35 8.85
CA SER A 90 -14.54 2.05 9.60
C SER A 90 -13.42 2.58 8.72
N GLY A 91 -13.21 1.99 7.52
CA GLY A 91 -12.24 2.47 6.52
C GLY A 91 -10.88 2.81 7.08
N GLU A 92 -10.37 3.97 6.69
CA GLU A 92 -9.06 4.51 7.05
C GLU A 92 -8.87 4.66 8.57
N HIS A 93 -9.93 4.94 9.33
CA HIS A 93 -9.85 4.99 10.80
C HIS A 93 -9.40 3.67 11.42
N ALA A 94 -9.92 2.54 10.91
CA ALA A 94 -9.54 1.23 11.40
C ALA A 94 -8.05 0.92 11.16
N VAL A 95 -7.55 1.34 9.99
CA VAL A 95 -6.15 1.12 9.61
C VAL A 95 -5.23 2.05 10.36
N ALA A 96 -5.59 3.34 10.47
CA ALA A 96 -4.81 4.33 11.20
C ALA A 96 -4.68 3.96 12.69
N ALA A 97 -5.80 3.57 13.34
CA ALA A 97 -5.78 3.12 14.74
C ALA A 97 -4.90 1.88 14.95
N ALA A 98 -4.97 0.92 14.02
CA ALA A 98 -4.15 -0.28 14.11
C ALA A 98 -2.66 0.05 13.86
N ALA A 99 -2.33 0.89 12.88
CA ALA A 99 -0.97 1.31 12.61
C ALA A 99 -0.36 2.08 13.79
N ASP A 100 -1.10 3.01 14.37
CA ASP A 100 -0.69 3.76 15.56
C ASP A 100 -0.40 2.82 16.75
N LYS A 101 -1.31 1.89 17.02
CA LYS A 101 -1.15 0.87 18.08
C LYS A 101 0.10 0.00 17.92
N PHE A 102 0.49 -0.31 16.68
CA PHE A 102 1.64 -1.15 16.37
C PHE A 102 2.92 -0.35 16.10
N GLY A 103 2.88 0.96 16.25
CA GLY A 103 4.03 1.84 16.03
C GLY A 103 4.54 1.78 14.59
N THR A 104 3.61 1.65 13.60
CA THR A 104 4.00 1.65 12.18
C THR A 104 3.32 2.74 11.39
N MET A 105 3.81 3.03 10.17
CA MET A 105 3.29 4.10 9.34
C MET A 105 2.02 3.69 8.60
N PHE A 106 1.09 4.64 8.48
CA PHE A 106 -0.08 4.53 7.61
C PHE A 106 0.00 5.50 6.43
N GLY A 107 -0.10 4.98 5.22
CA GLY A 107 -0.24 5.76 4.00
C GLY A 107 -1.70 6.13 3.73
N VAL A 108 -2.02 7.41 3.88
CA VAL A 108 -3.35 7.94 3.52
C VAL A 108 -3.37 8.24 2.02
N SER A 109 -4.34 7.69 1.31
CA SER A 109 -4.48 7.92 -0.14
C SER A 109 -5.32 9.15 -0.44
N SER A 110 -5.00 9.89 -1.49
CA SER A 110 -5.86 10.97 -2.03
C SER A 110 -7.22 10.46 -2.50
N LEU A 111 -7.36 9.16 -2.75
CA LEU A 111 -8.63 8.47 -2.98
C LEU A 111 -9.17 7.79 -1.71
N GLY A 112 -8.73 8.24 -0.55
CA GLY A 112 -9.23 7.81 0.75
C GLY A 112 -10.67 8.29 0.98
N THR A 113 -11.43 7.51 1.76
CA THR A 113 -12.82 7.78 2.11
C THR A 113 -12.99 8.51 3.45
N VAL A 114 -11.88 8.83 4.10
CA VAL A 114 -11.75 9.71 5.27
C VAL A 114 -10.77 10.81 4.92
N SER A 115 -11.02 12.04 5.37
CA SER A 115 -10.12 13.14 5.06
C SER A 115 -8.77 12.97 5.74
N LEU A 116 -7.72 13.48 5.10
CA LEU A 116 -6.37 13.47 5.66
C LEU A 116 -6.33 14.18 7.01
N THR A 117 -6.99 15.34 7.12
CA THR A 117 -7.08 16.12 8.35
C THR A 117 -7.75 15.33 9.47
N GLU A 118 -8.89 14.66 9.18
CA GLU A 118 -9.60 13.85 10.16
C GLU A 118 -8.74 12.66 10.67
N VAL A 119 -7.99 12.02 9.78
CA VAL A 119 -7.05 10.96 10.18
C VAL A 119 -5.91 11.54 11.05
N ARG A 120 -5.35 12.68 10.64
CA ARG A 120 -4.22 13.29 11.33
C ARG A 120 -4.58 13.84 12.72
N GLU A 121 -5.79 14.37 12.88
CA GLU A 121 -6.30 14.87 14.17
C GLU A 121 -6.55 13.74 15.18
N GLN A 122 -6.89 12.54 14.72
CA GLN A 122 -7.28 11.43 15.59
C GLN A 122 -6.13 10.47 15.93
N TYR A 123 -5.07 10.42 15.11
CA TYR A 123 -3.99 9.45 15.26
C TYR A 123 -2.64 10.13 15.14
N ASN A 124 -1.77 9.87 16.12
CA ASN A 124 -0.47 10.54 16.26
C ASN A 124 0.70 9.73 15.64
N GLY A 125 0.48 8.48 15.24
CA GLY A 125 1.50 7.63 14.63
C GLY A 125 2.05 8.20 13.31
N PRO A 126 3.15 7.68 12.80
CA PRO A 126 3.74 8.08 11.53
C PRO A 126 2.75 7.96 10.38
N GLN A 127 2.65 8.98 9.54
CA GLN A 127 1.75 9.02 8.40
C GLN A 127 2.44 9.58 7.17
N CYS A 128 2.12 9.00 6.00
CA CYS A 128 2.43 9.62 4.72
C CYS A 128 1.14 9.91 3.96
N TYR A 129 1.14 10.96 3.17
CA TYR A 129 0.04 11.28 2.26
C TYR A 129 0.42 10.93 0.84
N GLN A 130 -0.35 10.05 0.21
CA GLN A 130 -0.16 9.64 -1.18
C GLN A 130 -1.14 10.34 -2.08
N PHE A 131 -0.63 10.91 -3.18
CA PHE A 131 -1.45 11.51 -4.21
C PHE A 131 -1.01 11.11 -5.62
N TYR A 132 -1.88 11.41 -6.59
CA TYR A 132 -1.63 11.29 -8.03
C TYR A 132 -1.47 12.66 -8.64
N PHE A 133 -0.72 12.73 -9.74
CA PHE A 133 -0.51 13.98 -10.44
C PHE A 133 -1.65 14.28 -11.42
N HIS A 134 -2.32 15.42 -11.25
CA HIS A 134 -3.48 15.82 -12.01
C HIS A 134 -3.11 16.78 -13.14
N LYS A 135 -3.92 16.78 -14.22
CA LYS A 135 -3.85 17.78 -15.31
C LYS A 135 -4.03 19.20 -14.76
N ASP A 136 -4.92 19.36 -13.81
CA ASP A 136 -5.10 20.62 -13.09
C ASP A 136 -3.95 20.83 -12.10
N ARG A 137 -3.07 21.77 -12.44
CA ARG A 137 -1.90 22.12 -11.61
C ARG A 137 -2.32 22.82 -10.31
N GLY A 138 -3.44 23.54 -10.32
CA GLY A 138 -4.01 24.17 -9.13
C GLY A 138 -4.43 23.11 -8.10
N LEU A 139 -5.07 22.03 -8.55
CA LEU A 139 -5.43 20.91 -7.69
C LEU A 139 -4.18 20.26 -7.05
N ASN A 140 -3.11 20.05 -7.83
CA ASN A 140 -1.87 19.49 -7.28
C ASN A 140 -1.30 20.39 -6.16
N GLN A 141 -1.30 21.70 -6.37
CA GLN A 141 -0.82 22.66 -5.37
C GLN A 141 -1.69 22.64 -4.11
N VAL A 142 -3.01 22.67 -4.25
CA VAL A 142 -3.94 22.61 -3.12
C VAL A 142 -3.78 21.32 -2.31
N MET A 143 -3.56 20.17 -2.96
CA MET A 143 -3.29 18.92 -2.26
C MET A 143 -2.00 18.98 -1.42
N LEU A 144 -0.94 19.59 -1.94
CA LEU A 144 0.31 19.78 -1.21
C LEU A 144 0.12 20.77 -0.04
N GLU A 145 -0.60 21.87 -0.24
CA GLU A 145 -0.91 22.86 0.79
C GLU A 145 -1.75 22.27 1.92
N ASN A 146 -2.80 21.49 1.58
CA ASN A 146 -3.64 20.80 2.54
C ASN A 146 -2.84 19.77 3.36
N ALA A 147 -1.93 19.04 2.73
CA ALA A 147 -1.05 18.10 3.41
C ALA A 147 -0.08 18.80 4.39
N LYS A 148 0.49 19.95 3.99
CA LYS A 148 1.30 20.79 4.87
C LYS A 148 0.48 21.33 6.06
N ALA A 149 -0.72 21.83 5.80
CA ALA A 149 -1.62 22.34 6.82
C ALA A 149 -2.06 21.27 7.82
N ALA A 150 -2.23 20.01 7.36
CA ALA A 150 -2.52 18.86 8.21
C ALA A 150 -1.29 18.35 8.98
N GLY A 151 -0.10 18.89 8.75
CA GLY A 151 1.13 18.47 9.43
C GLY A 151 1.56 17.06 9.08
N VAL A 152 1.45 16.69 7.80
CA VAL A 152 1.91 15.38 7.29
C VAL A 152 3.43 15.36 7.24
N ASP A 153 4.01 14.27 7.70
CA ASP A 153 5.47 14.12 7.78
C ASP A 153 6.11 13.80 6.42
N VAL A 154 5.42 12.99 5.60
CA VAL A 154 5.96 12.45 4.34
C VAL A 154 4.95 12.60 3.21
N MET A 155 5.35 13.26 2.13
CA MET A 155 4.61 13.30 0.88
C MET A 155 5.02 12.13 -0.01
N MET A 156 4.04 11.44 -0.62
CA MET A 156 4.28 10.32 -1.52
C MET A 156 3.55 10.52 -2.86
N LEU A 157 4.29 10.77 -3.93
CA LEU A 157 3.73 10.86 -5.28
C LEU A 157 3.76 9.49 -5.96
N THR A 158 2.62 9.02 -6.44
CA THR A 158 2.52 7.80 -7.24
C THR A 158 2.74 8.12 -8.71
N VAL A 159 3.77 7.53 -9.32
CA VAL A 159 4.22 7.84 -10.69
C VAL A 159 3.96 6.72 -11.70
N ASP A 160 3.55 5.54 -11.26
CA ASP A 160 3.22 4.38 -12.11
C ASP A 160 1.76 4.38 -12.61
N THR A 161 0.98 5.42 -12.27
CA THR A 161 -0.45 5.50 -12.58
C THR A 161 -0.76 6.79 -13.36
N ILE A 162 -0.20 6.89 -14.56
CA ILE A 162 -0.54 7.97 -15.51
C ILE A 162 -1.81 7.67 -16.31
N THR A 163 -2.23 6.41 -16.27
CA THR A 163 -3.50 5.88 -16.79
C THR A 163 -3.91 4.68 -15.94
N GLY A 164 -5.16 4.26 -16.02
CA GLY A 164 -5.64 3.06 -15.32
C GLY A 164 -5.19 1.78 -16.01
N GLY A 165 -4.65 0.81 -15.27
CA GLY A 165 -4.39 -0.54 -15.77
C GLY A 165 -5.69 -1.26 -16.15
N ASN A 166 -5.62 -2.18 -17.11
CA ASN A 166 -6.77 -2.95 -17.59
C ASN A 166 -7.13 -4.06 -16.61
N ARG A 167 -8.00 -3.77 -15.65
CA ARG A 167 -8.43 -4.74 -14.62
C ARG A 167 -9.66 -5.50 -15.08
N GLU A 168 -9.45 -6.57 -15.84
CA GLU A 168 -10.52 -7.35 -16.44
C GLU A 168 -11.51 -7.94 -15.42
N ARG A 169 -11.04 -8.32 -14.22
CA ARG A 169 -11.96 -8.80 -13.16
C ARG A 169 -12.96 -7.74 -12.73
N ASP A 170 -12.56 -6.47 -12.67
CA ASP A 170 -13.45 -5.35 -12.36
C ASP A 170 -14.52 -5.22 -13.44
N LEU A 171 -14.12 -5.30 -14.72
CA LEU A 171 -15.04 -5.26 -15.87
C LEU A 171 -15.99 -6.45 -15.88
N ARG A 172 -15.48 -7.67 -15.71
CA ARG A 172 -16.28 -8.92 -15.72
C ARG A 172 -17.27 -8.99 -14.55
N THR A 173 -16.94 -8.41 -13.40
CA THR A 173 -17.81 -8.41 -12.22
C THR A 173 -18.69 -7.16 -12.10
N GLY A 174 -18.47 -6.17 -12.99
CA GLY A 174 -19.27 -4.94 -13.03
C GLY A 174 -18.98 -4.00 -11.86
N PHE A 175 -17.74 -4.00 -11.35
CA PHE A 175 -17.34 -3.04 -10.33
C PHE A 175 -17.38 -1.62 -10.89
N SER A 176 -18.13 -0.76 -10.24
CA SER A 176 -18.21 0.67 -10.56
C SER A 176 -18.49 1.47 -9.29
N ILE A 177 -17.96 2.66 -9.21
CA ILE A 177 -18.32 3.63 -8.16
C ILE A 177 -18.71 4.93 -8.88
N PRO A 178 -19.95 5.39 -8.66
CA PRO A 178 -21.05 4.78 -7.89
C PRO A 178 -21.49 3.41 -8.39
N PHE A 179 -22.02 2.60 -7.47
CA PHE A 179 -22.48 1.25 -7.83
C PHE A 179 -23.68 1.31 -8.79
N LYS A 180 -23.56 0.65 -9.93
CA LYS A 180 -24.70 0.48 -10.84
C LYS A 180 -25.57 -0.69 -10.38
N LEU A 181 -26.83 -0.40 -10.05
CA LEU A 181 -27.81 -1.40 -9.64
C LEU A 181 -28.32 -2.16 -10.88
N SER A 182 -27.58 -3.16 -11.33
CA SER A 182 -28.11 -4.18 -12.25
C SER A 182 -28.81 -5.29 -11.47
N LEU A 183 -29.69 -6.07 -12.11
CA LEU A 183 -30.33 -7.23 -11.46
C LEU A 183 -29.31 -8.22 -10.89
N ASN A 184 -28.24 -8.46 -11.62
CA ASN A 184 -27.13 -9.29 -11.16
C ASN A 184 -26.38 -8.64 -9.98
N GLY A 185 -26.17 -7.33 -10.01
CA GLY A 185 -25.60 -6.55 -8.90
C GLY A 185 -26.46 -6.68 -7.64
N ILE A 186 -27.77 -6.45 -7.74
CA ILE A 186 -28.71 -6.57 -6.60
C ILE A 186 -28.61 -7.97 -5.97
N PHE A 187 -28.55 -9.04 -6.77
CA PHE A 187 -28.37 -10.38 -6.27
C PHE A 187 -27.02 -10.56 -5.54
N GLN A 188 -25.91 -10.12 -6.16
CA GLN A 188 -24.56 -10.24 -5.56
C GLN A 188 -24.43 -9.46 -4.24
N PHE A 189 -25.07 -8.30 -4.12
CA PHE A 189 -25.10 -7.53 -2.88
C PHE A 189 -26.05 -8.15 -1.85
N GLY A 190 -27.21 -8.68 -2.29
CA GLY A 190 -28.21 -9.30 -1.42
C GLY A 190 -27.75 -10.56 -0.70
N ILE A 191 -26.86 -11.34 -1.31
CA ILE A 191 -26.29 -12.54 -0.66
C ILE A 191 -25.22 -12.22 0.41
N LYS A 192 -24.89 -10.92 0.60
CA LYS A 192 -23.92 -10.43 1.60
C LYS A 192 -24.62 -9.45 2.57
N PRO A 193 -25.61 -9.90 3.35
CA PRO A 193 -26.50 -9.02 4.11
C PRO A 193 -25.75 -8.17 5.16
N MET A 194 -24.69 -8.71 5.78
CA MET A 194 -23.90 -7.97 6.76
C MET A 194 -23.12 -6.81 6.12
N TRP A 195 -22.56 -7.02 4.92
CA TRP A 195 -21.93 -5.94 4.18
C TRP A 195 -22.95 -4.90 3.74
N ALA A 196 -24.09 -5.33 3.18
CA ALA A 196 -25.15 -4.45 2.72
C ALA A 196 -25.71 -3.61 3.88
N LEU A 197 -25.96 -4.22 5.04
CA LEU A 197 -26.40 -3.51 6.24
C LEU A 197 -25.39 -2.45 6.67
N ASN A 198 -24.11 -2.82 6.79
CA ASN A 198 -23.05 -1.87 7.12
C ASN A 198 -22.98 -0.71 6.14
N TYR A 199 -23.06 -0.98 4.84
CA TYR A 199 -23.04 0.05 3.80
C TYR A 199 -24.23 1.00 3.87
N LEU A 200 -25.42 0.49 4.19
CA LEU A 200 -26.66 1.28 4.24
C LEU A 200 -26.85 2.06 5.55
N THR A 201 -26.33 1.56 6.66
CA THR A 201 -26.54 2.14 8.00
C THR A 201 -25.47 3.11 8.45
N HIS A 202 -24.32 3.14 7.77
CA HIS A 202 -23.23 4.07 8.11
C HIS A 202 -23.17 5.23 7.11
N LYS A 203 -22.37 6.25 7.45
CA LYS A 203 -22.15 7.42 6.60
C LYS A 203 -21.74 6.99 5.20
N LYS A 204 -22.42 7.51 4.19
CA LYS A 204 -22.03 7.29 2.80
C LYS A 204 -20.60 7.75 2.62
N PHE A 205 -19.79 6.97 1.92
CA PHE A 205 -18.44 7.41 1.61
C PHE A 205 -18.46 8.53 0.56
N SER A 206 -17.56 9.47 0.71
CA SER A 206 -17.16 10.45 -0.30
C SER A 206 -15.66 10.29 -0.54
N LEU A 207 -15.09 11.11 -1.40
CA LEU A 207 -13.66 11.27 -1.58
C LEU A 207 -13.27 12.67 -1.11
N PRO A 208 -13.20 12.88 0.22
CA PRO A 208 -13.14 14.22 0.80
C PRO A 208 -11.95 15.06 0.36
N GLN A 209 -10.86 14.43 -0.11
CA GLN A 209 -9.73 15.16 -0.68
C GLN A 209 -10.00 15.69 -2.10
N LEU A 210 -11.09 15.27 -2.74
CA LEU A 210 -11.48 15.66 -4.10
C LEU A 210 -12.86 16.32 -4.16
N ASP A 211 -13.65 16.33 -3.07
CA ASP A 211 -15.04 16.78 -3.07
C ASP A 211 -15.19 18.24 -3.57
N ASP A 212 -14.20 19.11 -3.35
CA ASP A 212 -14.19 20.49 -3.83
C ASP A 212 -13.87 20.64 -5.34
N PHE A 213 -13.34 19.58 -5.97
CA PHE A 213 -12.83 19.60 -7.35
C PHE A 213 -13.57 18.65 -8.29
N VAL A 214 -14.21 17.64 -7.73
CA VAL A 214 -14.86 16.56 -8.50
C VAL A 214 -16.20 16.24 -7.86
N ASP A 215 -17.29 16.60 -8.52
CA ASP A 215 -18.61 16.21 -8.06
C ASP A 215 -18.86 14.72 -8.40
N MET A 216 -18.73 13.89 -7.36
CA MET A 216 -19.02 12.45 -7.44
C MET A 216 -20.48 12.14 -7.10
N SER A 217 -21.27 13.14 -6.66
CA SER A 217 -22.61 12.94 -6.09
C SER A 217 -23.66 12.63 -7.16
N ASP A 218 -23.51 13.12 -8.36
CA ASP A 218 -24.45 12.94 -9.48
C ASP A 218 -24.21 11.65 -10.28
N GLY A 219 -23.19 10.87 -9.93
CA GLY A 219 -22.85 9.61 -10.59
C GLY A 219 -22.25 9.72 -11.99
N THR A 220 -21.92 10.93 -12.44
CA THR A 220 -21.37 11.15 -13.78
C THR A 220 -19.90 10.76 -13.89
N ILE A 221 -19.15 10.83 -12.78
CA ILE A 221 -17.74 10.46 -12.72
C ILE A 221 -17.59 9.14 -11.97
N SER A 222 -17.14 8.11 -12.68
CA SER A 222 -16.68 6.85 -12.08
C SER A 222 -15.19 6.92 -11.78
N ILE A 223 -14.70 6.05 -10.88
CA ILE A 223 -13.26 5.95 -10.60
C ILE A 223 -12.45 5.68 -11.87
N GLY A 224 -12.96 4.84 -12.79
CA GLY A 224 -12.30 4.63 -14.08
C GLY A 224 -12.20 5.92 -14.91
N LYS A 225 -13.26 6.73 -14.91
CA LYS A 225 -13.28 8.03 -15.59
C LYS A 225 -12.34 9.03 -14.90
N TYR A 226 -12.26 9.01 -13.56
CA TYR A 226 -11.27 9.82 -12.84
C TYR A 226 -9.85 9.55 -13.35
N PHE A 227 -9.43 8.28 -13.45
CA PHE A 227 -8.09 7.94 -13.93
C PHE A 227 -7.85 8.39 -15.38
N SER A 228 -8.83 8.33 -16.25
CA SER A 228 -8.67 8.74 -17.66
C SER A 228 -8.70 10.25 -17.84
N ASP A 229 -9.53 10.96 -17.11
CA ASP A 229 -9.85 12.36 -17.35
C ASP A 229 -8.99 13.31 -16.51
N MET A 230 -8.71 12.95 -15.28
CA MET A 230 -8.07 13.82 -14.29
C MET A 230 -6.55 13.68 -14.22
N LEU A 231 -6.02 12.46 -14.41
CA LEU A 231 -4.59 12.22 -14.32
C LEU A 231 -3.85 12.76 -15.54
N ASP A 232 -2.64 13.25 -15.33
CA ASP A 232 -1.81 13.81 -16.41
C ASP A 232 -0.84 12.77 -16.98
N PRO A 233 -1.08 12.27 -18.19
CA PRO A 233 -0.15 11.37 -18.86
C PRO A 233 1.15 12.06 -19.32
N CYS A 234 1.22 13.40 -19.26
CA CYS A 234 2.38 14.19 -19.66
C CYS A 234 3.27 14.60 -18.48
N MET A 235 2.97 14.11 -17.26
CA MET A 235 3.82 14.33 -16.08
C MET A 235 5.27 13.95 -16.38
N ASN A 236 6.21 14.81 -16.00
CA ASN A 236 7.63 14.63 -16.25
C ASN A 236 8.49 15.01 -15.03
N TRP A 237 9.77 14.71 -15.08
CA TRP A 237 10.72 14.97 -13.99
C TRP A 237 10.80 16.44 -13.57
N GLY A 238 10.63 17.38 -14.49
CA GLY A 238 10.59 18.81 -14.17
C GLY A 238 9.36 19.23 -13.37
N ASP A 239 8.22 18.57 -13.59
CA ASP A 239 7.02 18.78 -12.77
C ASP A 239 7.23 18.22 -11.35
N VAL A 240 7.85 17.05 -11.23
CA VAL A 240 8.15 16.41 -9.94
C VAL A 240 9.16 17.24 -9.15
N ALA A 241 10.24 17.73 -9.78
CA ALA A 241 11.23 18.58 -9.12
C ALA A 241 10.60 19.83 -8.48
N LYS A 242 9.68 20.51 -9.18
CA LYS A 242 8.95 21.65 -8.61
C LYS A 242 8.11 21.29 -7.36
N MET A 243 7.56 20.08 -7.33
CA MET A 243 6.80 19.62 -6.15
C MET A 243 7.71 19.27 -4.98
N VAL A 244 8.88 18.67 -5.25
CA VAL A 244 9.92 18.41 -4.24
C VAL A 244 10.37 19.73 -3.61
N ASP A 245 10.72 20.72 -4.44
CA ASP A 245 11.12 22.06 -4.00
C ASP A 245 10.02 22.75 -3.18
N PHE A 246 8.77 22.67 -3.65
CA PHE A 246 7.63 23.25 -2.93
C PHE A 246 7.37 22.58 -1.57
N TRP A 247 7.49 21.26 -1.52
CA TRP A 247 7.24 20.50 -0.29
C TRP A 247 8.27 20.82 0.79
N ASP A 248 9.55 20.91 0.43
CA ASP A 248 10.66 21.22 1.32
C ASP A 248 10.67 20.33 2.58
N GLY A 249 10.65 19.02 2.36
CA GLY A 249 10.56 18.01 3.42
C GLY A 249 10.74 16.59 2.86
N GLN A 250 10.23 15.61 3.60
CA GLN A 250 10.32 14.21 3.17
C GLN A 250 9.40 13.96 1.96
N PHE A 251 10.00 13.69 0.80
CA PHE A 251 9.29 13.45 -0.44
C PHE A 251 9.68 12.11 -1.07
N CYS A 252 8.69 11.27 -1.32
CA CYS A 252 8.87 9.91 -1.80
C CYS A 252 8.18 9.69 -3.16
N LEU A 253 8.86 9.01 -4.09
CA LEU A 253 8.26 8.53 -5.34
C LEU A 253 7.87 7.07 -5.22
N LYS A 254 6.60 6.76 -5.49
CA LYS A 254 6.07 5.39 -5.50
C LYS A 254 5.82 4.92 -6.93
N GLY A 255 6.35 3.74 -7.28
CA GLY A 255 6.21 3.15 -8.61
C GLY A 255 7.52 3.13 -9.41
N ILE A 256 8.65 3.29 -8.73
CA ILE A 256 9.97 3.25 -9.36
C ILE A 256 10.38 1.79 -9.60
N MET A 257 10.68 1.45 -10.87
CA MET A 257 11.04 0.09 -11.29
C MET A 257 12.31 0.05 -12.15
N SER A 258 13.03 1.16 -12.30
CA SER A 258 14.30 1.21 -13.01
C SER A 258 15.40 1.91 -12.21
N VAL A 259 16.66 1.51 -12.45
CA VAL A 259 17.83 2.17 -11.85
C VAL A 259 17.96 3.61 -12.35
N GLU A 260 17.61 3.85 -13.61
CA GLU A 260 17.66 5.20 -14.20
C GLU A 260 16.73 6.16 -13.47
N ASP A 261 15.48 5.74 -13.25
CA ASP A 261 14.49 6.56 -12.55
C ASP A 261 14.85 6.75 -11.06
N ALA A 262 15.41 5.71 -10.43
CA ALA A 262 15.90 5.83 -9.05
C ALA A 262 17.01 6.88 -8.90
N LYS A 263 17.96 6.93 -9.85
CA LYS A 263 19.01 7.97 -9.89
C LYS A 263 18.43 9.37 -10.12
N LYS A 264 17.45 9.49 -11.02
CA LYS A 264 16.75 10.77 -11.24
C LYS A 264 16.00 11.25 -10.01
N ALA A 265 15.39 10.33 -9.24
CA ALA A 265 14.75 10.66 -7.97
C ALA A 265 15.73 11.28 -6.97
N VAL A 266 16.95 10.73 -6.88
CA VAL A 266 18.03 11.31 -6.07
C VAL A 266 18.42 12.71 -6.59
N GLU A 267 18.65 12.85 -7.90
CA GLU A 267 19.07 14.11 -8.54
C GLU A 267 18.09 15.27 -8.27
N ILE A 268 16.79 15.01 -8.21
CA ILE A 268 15.77 16.03 -7.94
C ILE A 268 15.46 16.22 -6.45
N GLY A 269 16.21 15.57 -5.54
CA GLY A 269 16.10 15.78 -4.10
C GLY A 269 15.02 14.96 -3.39
N CYS A 270 14.52 13.86 -3.98
CA CYS A 270 13.68 12.92 -3.25
C CYS A 270 14.44 12.31 -2.07
N THR A 271 13.75 12.07 -0.95
CA THR A 271 14.32 11.46 0.25
C THR A 271 14.02 9.97 0.35
N GLY A 272 13.12 9.46 -0.48
CA GLY A 272 12.78 8.04 -0.55
C GLY A 272 12.17 7.64 -1.88
N ILE A 273 12.23 6.35 -2.18
CA ILE A 273 11.51 5.71 -3.28
C ILE A 273 10.85 4.42 -2.80
N VAL A 274 9.71 4.11 -3.39
CA VAL A 274 9.07 2.79 -3.25
C VAL A 274 9.19 2.05 -4.57
N ILE A 275 9.98 0.98 -4.57
CA ILE A 275 10.01 0.01 -5.66
C ILE A 275 8.66 -0.70 -5.67
N SER A 276 7.88 -0.47 -6.70
CA SER A 276 6.48 -0.88 -6.77
C SER A 276 6.02 -1.04 -8.21
N ASN A 277 5.30 -2.13 -8.49
CA ASN A 277 4.53 -2.30 -9.71
C ASN A 277 3.00 -2.22 -9.43
N HIS A 278 2.64 -1.47 -8.35
CA HIS A 278 1.25 -1.29 -7.91
C HIS A 278 0.53 -2.62 -7.57
N GLY A 279 1.28 -3.62 -7.13
CA GLY A 279 0.74 -4.95 -6.84
C GLY A 279 0.23 -5.69 -8.08
N GLY A 280 0.84 -5.44 -9.24
CA GLY A 280 0.45 -6.02 -10.54
C GLY A 280 -0.81 -5.41 -11.14
N ARG A 281 -1.25 -4.22 -10.71
CA ARG A 281 -2.52 -3.59 -11.11
C ARG A 281 -2.38 -2.60 -12.27
N GLN A 282 -1.15 -2.32 -12.72
CA GLN A 282 -0.85 -1.35 -13.78
C GLN A 282 -0.28 -2.06 -15.01
N LEU A 283 1.01 -2.04 -15.25
CA LEU A 283 1.64 -2.73 -16.37
C LEU A 283 1.78 -4.21 -16.06
N ASP A 284 1.01 -5.07 -16.74
CA ASP A 284 1.24 -6.52 -16.67
C ASP A 284 2.46 -6.92 -17.50
N GLY A 285 3.09 -8.05 -17.18
CA GLY A 285 4.38 -8.44 -17.74
C GLY A 285 5.58 -7.70 -17.13
N SER A 286 5.38 -6.79 -16.19
CA SER A 286 6.44 -6.11 -15.45
C SER A 286 7.25 -7.08 -14.58
N ARG A 287 8.50 -6.71 -14.29
CA ARG A 287 9.34 -7.42 -13.32
C ARG A 287 8.73 -7.32 -11.91
N SER A 288 8.96 -8.31 -11.05
CA SER A 288 8.57 -8.19 -9.64
C SER A 288 9.39 -7.11 -8.93
N SER A 289 8.81 -6.49 -7.91
CA SER A 289 9.53 -5.50 -7.10
C SER A 289 10.70 -6.14 -6.35
N PHE A 290 10.57 -7.41 -5.93
CA PHE A 290 11.66 -8.14 -5.26
C PHE A 290 12.85 -8.41 -6.18
N ASP A 291 12.61 -8.82 -7.43
CA ASP A 291 13.67 -9.05 -8.41
C ASP A 291 14.40 -7.75 -8.81
N GLN A 292 13.71 -6.61 -8.74
CA GLN A 292 14.28 -5.31 -9.09
C GLN A 292 15.05 -4.68 -7.93
N LEU A 293 14.81 -5.12 -6.69
CA LEU A 293 15.28 -4.46 -5.47
C LEU A 293 16.80 -4.32 -5.41
N SER A 294 17.56 -5.40 -5.66
CA SER A 294 19.02 -5.38 -5.49
C SER A 294 19.71 -4.38 -6.40
N GLU A 295 19.29 -4.28 -7.67
CA GLU A 295 19.88 -3.37 -8.65
C GLU A 295 19.67 -1.90 -8.26
N ILE A 296 18.50 -1.57 -7.72
CA ILE A 296 18.18 -0.20 -7.28
C ILE A 296 18.91 0.11 -5.97
N VAL A 297 18.95 -0.81 -5.01
CA VAL A 297 19.72 -0.62 -3.76
C VAL A 297 21.20 -0.40 -4.05
N ASP A 298 21.78 -1.18 -4.96
CA ASP A 298 23.20 -1.01 -5.35
C ASP A 298 23.49 0.36 -5.98
N ALA A 299 22.49 0.94 -6.63
CA ALA A 299 22.66 2.20 -7.34
C ALA A 299 22.44 3.45 -6.46
N VAL A 300 21.53 3.40 -5.48
CA VAL A 300 21.07 4.59 -4.74
C VAL A 300 20.81 4.35 -3.24
N GLY A 301 20.97 3.14 -2.73
CA GLY A 301 20.57 2.77 -1.36
C GLY A 301 21.37 3.43 -0.23
N ASP A 302 22.53 4.03 -0.56
CA ASP A 302 23.35 4.86 0.32
C ASP A 302 22.98 6.36 0.29
N GLN A 303 22.10 6.78 -0.63
CA GLN A 303 21.77 8.18 -0.89
C GLN A 303 20.33 8.51 -0.46
N ILE A 304 19.39 7.58 -0.61
CA ILE A 304 17.99 7.76 -0.25
C ILE A 304 17.40 6.49 0.38
N ASP A 305 16.25 6.61 1.03
CA ASP A 305 15.55 5.45 1.56
C ASP A 305 14.90 4.63 0.43
N VAL A 306 15.36 3.40 0.26
CA VAL A 306 14.76 2.44 -0.68
C VAL A 306 13.78 1.55 0.07
N ILE A 307 12.51 1.67 -0.28
CA ILE A 307 11.40 0.89 0.26
C ILE A 307 10.86 0.00 -0.85
N MET A 308 10.28 -1.14 -0.51
CA MET A 308 9.66 -2.02 -1.49
C MET A 308 8.22 -2.35 -1.10
N ASP A 309 7.31 -2.40 -2.06
CA ASP A 309 6.01 -3.04 -1.89
C ASP A 309 5.75 -4.09 -2.98
N SER A 310 4.54 -4.62 -3.03
CA SER A 310 4.08 -5.67 -3.94
C SER A 310 4.55 -7.08 -3.55
N GLY A 311 3.58 -7.96 -3.34
CA GLY A 311 3.82 -9.38 -3.07
C GLY A 311 4.11 -9.77 -1.62
N ILE A 312 4.16 -8.83 -0.69
CA ILE A 312 4.43 -9.11 0.74
C ILE A 312 3.23 -9.80 1.38
N GLN A 313 3.44 -11.04 1.86
CA GLN A 313 2.42 -11.89 2.49
C GLN A 313 2.90 -12.57 3.76
N ARG A 314 4.20 -12.64 4.02
CA ARG A 314 4.85 -13.37 5.13
C ARG A 314 5.99 -12.56 5.75
N GLY A 315 6.30 -12.85 7.00
CA GLY A 315 7.47 -12.29 7.67
C GLY A 315 8.78 -12.62 6.94
N SER A 316 8.92 -13.83 6.40
CA SER A 316 10.08 -14.21 5.60
C SER A 316 10.25 -13.37 4.33
N HIS A 317 9.17 -12.89 3.70
CA HIS A 317 9.28 -11.96 2.55
C HIS A 317 9.85 -10.62 3.00
N VAL A 318 9.44 -10.14 4.18
CA VAL A 318 10.00 -8.91 4.79
C VAL A 318 11.49 -9.08 5.00
N LEU A 319 11.92 -10.17 5.66
CA LEU A 319 13.34 -10.42 5.95
C LEU A 319 14.19 -10.56 4.67
N LYS A 320 13.67 -11.20 3.63
CA LYS A 320 14.35 -11.28 2.32
C LYS A 320 14.57 -9.90 1.70
N ALA A 321 13.54 -9.04 1.71
CA ALA A 321 13.66 -7.69 1.20
C ALA A 321 14.65 -6.83 2.00
N LEU A 322 14.61 -6.91 3.34
CA LEU A 322 15.55 -6.20 4.21
C LEU A 322 16.99 -6.71 4.02
N SER A 323 17.17 -8.02 3.86
CA SER A 323 18.50 -8.61 3.58
C SER A 323 19.08 -8.16 2.24
N LEU A 324 18.24 -7.79 1.27
CA LEU A 324 18.67 -7.16 0.00
C LEU A 324 18.98 -5.67 0.14
N GLY A 325 18.65 -5.06 1.28
CA GLY A 325 18.95 -3.65 1.56
C GLY A 325 17.75 -2.72 1.51
N ALA A 326 16.52 -3.21 1.39
CA ALA A 326 15.34 -2.37 1.63
C ALA A 326 15.34 -1.85 3.07
N LYS A 327 14.98 -0.59 3.28
CA LYS A 327 14.84 -0.01 4.64
C LYS A 327 13.57 -0.48 5.33
N ALA A 328 12.51 -0.68 4.57
CA ALA A 328 11.23 -1.23 5.03
C ALA A 328 10.45 -1.79 3.84
N VAL A 329 9.33 -2.45 4.12
CA VAL A 329 8.39 -2.90 3.09
C VAL A 329 6.99 -2.31 3.30
N GLY A 330 6.23 -2.19 2.23
CA GLY A 330 4.83 -1.77 2.27
C GLY A 330 3.88 -2.93 2.02
N GLY A 331 2.78 -2.99 2.76
CA GLY A 331 1.73 -3.98 2.56
C GLY A 331 0.38 -3.33 2.25
N GLY A 332 -0.21 -3.61 1.09
CA GLY A 332 -1.54 -3.15 0.71
C GLY A 332 -2.60 -4.22 0.97
N ARG A 333 -2.71 -5.21 0.08
CA ARG A 333 -3.71 -6.29 0.20
C ARG A 333 -3.65 -7.04 1.53
N PHE A 334 -2.48 -7.12 2.14
CA PHE A 334 -2.29 -7.82 3.41
C PHE A 334 -3.20 -7.28 4.52
N TYR A 335 -3.32 -5.98 4.66
CA TYR A 335 -4.23 -5.39 5.64
C TYR A 335 -5.64 -5.14 5.09
N LEU A 336 -5.80 -4.93 3.77
CA LEU A 336 -7.13 -4.73 3.16
C LEU A 336 -8.05 -5.94 3.32
N TYR A 337 -7.52 -7.15 3.15
CA TYR A 337 -8.31 -8.36 3.44
C TYR A 337 -8.69 -8.43 4.91
N ALA A 338 -7.80 -8.06 5.79
CA ALA A 338 -8.05 -8.05 7.24
C ALA A 338 -9.08 -6.97 7.63
N LEU A 339 -8.98 -5.76 7.05
CA LEU A 339 -9.98 -4.70 7.17
C LEU A 339 -11.36 -5.18 6.71
N ALA A 340 -11.45 -5.75 5.51
CA ALA A 340 -12.69 -6.31 4.96
C ALA A 340 -13.24 -7.46 5.83
N ALA A 341 -12.35 -8.25 6.40
CA ALA A 341 -12.70 -9.36 7.26
C ALA A 341 -13.29 -8.93 8.61
N ALA A 342 -12.78 -7.88 9.27
CA ALA A 342 -13.19 -7.57 10.63
C ALA A 342 -12.94 -6.11 11.07
N GLY A 343 -12.72 -5.17 10.16
CA GLY A 343 -12.42 -3.78 10.54
C GLY A 343 -11.11 -3.67 11.31
N GLN A 344 -11.05 -2.76 12.28
CA GLN A 344 -9.86 -2.53 13.11
C GLN A 344 -9.32 -3.81 13.79
N PRO A 345 -10.12 -4.66 14.47
CA PRO A 345 -9.62 -5.92 15.04
C PRO A 345 -8.99 -6.84 13.98
N GLY A 346 -9.46 -6.78 12.73
CA GLY A 346 -8.87 -7.53 11.62
C GLY A 346 -7.48 -7.03 11.28
N VAL A 347 -7.31 -5.72 11.10
CA VAL A 347 -6.01 -5.10 10.79
C VAL A 347 -5.02 -5.33 11.94
N GLU A 348 -5.45 -5.12 13.18
CA GLU A 348 -4.61 -5.41 14.35
C GLU A 348 -4.12 -6.86 14.35
N ARG A 349 -5.02 -7.82 14.09
CA ARG A 349 -4.64 -9.23 14.03
C ARG A 349 -3.66 -9.54 12.90
N ALA A 350 -3.79 -8.89 11.75
CA ALA A 350 -2.84 -9.06 10.65
C ALA A 350 -1.45 -8.50 11.00
N LEU A 351 -1.40 -7.31 11.59
CA LEU A 351 -0.15 -6.70 12.06
C LEU A 351 0.51 -7.53 13.17
N GLU A 352 -0.28 -8.02 14.13
CA GLU A 352 0.20 -8.92 15.21
C GLU A 352 0.85 -10.18 14.63
N LEU A 353 0.16 -10.87 13.72
CA LEU A 353 0.70 -12.09 13.09
C LEU A 353 1.97 -11.80 12.29
N MET A 354 2.01 -10.71 11.54
CA MET A 354 3.19 -10.30 10.78
C MET A 354 4.37 -10.00 11.71
N ARG A 355 4.13 -9.27 12.80
CA ARG A 355 5.14 -9.01 13.83
C ARG A 355 5.70 -10.29 14.44
N LEU A 356 4.83 -11.22 14.81
CA LEU A 356 5.22 -12.50 15.36
C LEU A 356 6.00 -13.37 14.36
N GLU A 357 5.63 -13.33 13.07
CA GLU A 357 6.39 -14.03 12.02
C GLU A 357 7.80 -13.43 11.88
N ILE A 358 7.92 -12.11 11.77
CA ILE A 358 9.21 -11.42 11.66
C ILE A 358 10.10 -11.73 12.87
N GLU A 359 9.57 -11.58 14.07
CA GLU A 359 10.30 -11.84 15.31
C GLU A 359 10.81 -13.30 15.39
N ARG A 360 9.92 -14.26 15.10
CA ARG A 360 10.28 -15.69 15.10
C ARG A 360 11.36 -15.99 14.07
N ASP A 361 11.19 -15.46 12.85
CA ASP A 361 12.08 -15.75 11.73
C ASP A 361 13.46 -15.08 11.94
N MET A 362 13.52 -13.85 12.49
CA MET A 362 14.77 -13.22 12.93
C MET A 362 15.50 -14.08 13.96
N ARG A 363 14.77 -14.60 14.98
CA ARG A 363 15.35 -15.49 15.99
C ARG A 363 15.91 -16.77 15.37
N LEU A 364 15.20 -17.38 14.42
CA LEU A 364 15.65 -18.57 13.68
C LEU A 364 16.84 -18.28 12.78
N MET A 365 16.95 -17.06 12.25
CA MET A 365 18.09 -16.62 11.44
C MET A 365 19.31 -16.22 12.30
N GLY A 366 19.16 -16.10 13.61
CA GLY A 366 20.22 -15.66 14.50
C GLY A 366 20.49 -14.14 14.40
N ALA A 367 19.49 -13.35 14.02
CA ALA A 367 19.51 -11.89 13.93
C ALA A 367 18.80 -11.27 15.14
N SER A 368 19.45 -10.38 15.86
CA SER A 368 18.90 -9.64 17.00
C SER A 368 18.32 -8.28 16.61
N SER A 369 18.77 -7.76 15.47
CA SER A 369 18.33 -6.48 14.90
C SER A 369 18.22 -6.54 13.39
N ILE A 370 17.54 -5.57 12.78
CA ILE A 370 17.46 -5.46 11.32
C ILE A 370 18.85 -5.25 10.69
N SER A 371 19.76 -4.59 11.40
CA SER A 371 21.13 -4.36 10.95
C SER A 371 21.99 -5.64 10.85
N ASP A 372 21.56 -6.73 11.47
CA ASP A 372 22.25 -8.04 11.37
C ASP A 372 21.90 -8.77 10.08
N LEU A 373 20.88 -8.29 9.35
CA LEU A 373 20.47 -8.85 8.07
C LEU A 373 21.36 -8.34 6.94
N SER A 374 21.79 -9.26 6.07
CA SER A 374 22.60 -8.92 4.93
C SER A 374 22.36 -9.90 3.77
N ARG A 375 22.94 -9.63 2.61
CA ARG A 375 22.87 -10.54 1.46
C ARG A 375 23.49 -11.91 1.72
N ASP A 376 24.36 -12.03 2.73
CA ASP A 376 24.91 -13.34 3.14
C ASP A 376 23.84 -14.28 3.70
N ASN A 377 22.73 -13.73 4.15
CA ASN A 377 21.55 -14.51 4.58
C ASN A 377 20.69 -15.02 3.42
N LEU A 378 21.09 -14.79 2.17
CA LEU A 378 20.31 -15.12 0.99
C LEU A 378 21.05 -16.05 0.04
N ARG A 379 20.29 -16.96 -0.63
CA ARG A 379 20.74 -17.72 -1.80
C ARG A 379 19.63 -17.75 -2.83
N PHE A 380 19.93 -17.22 -4.01
CA PHE A 380 19.05 -17.35 -5.17
C PHE A 380 19.28 -18.72 -5.82
N ARG A 381 18.19 -19.35 -6.26
CA ARG A 381 18.17 -20.65 -6.95
C ARG A 381 18.54 -20.51 -8.42
#